data_68641e7b637e699d206ba8c59fdbdf36
#
_entry.id   68641e7b637e699d206ba8c59fdbdf36
#
_cell.length_a   1.000
_cell.length_b   1.000
_cell.length_c   1.000
_cell.angle_alpha   90.00
_cell.angle_beta   90.00
_cell.angle_gamma   90.00
#
_symmetry.space_group_name_H-M   'P 1'
#
loop_
_entity.id
_entity.type
_entity.pdbx_description
1 polymer ?
#
loop_
_entity_poly.entity_id
_entity_poly.type
_entity_poly.pdbx_seq_one_letter_code
_entity_poly.pdbx_strand_id
1 'polypeptide(L)'
;MYRLYVDEVGTDHLTNLNDDKGRYLSLTGVAMTIANARDVLEPALTSIKAELFEHDPDSPLIFHRKDIMGGRGAYRRIRIDPEFRASFDARIVACFSDTPYVVITALVDKLWMLKQTHWSERQPYHWLMEIMVEKYAQFLERNKAIGDIMPESRQGKDGLLQAAYEAVRKRGTQFVDADRIASVMRGSKLKFRKKTENSAGLQLCDLLAHPSHMFVRHKMGHDVNRGPFCLGVCDILWNVKYDRSPYNGRIKGYGYKHLPDTQRAANAAPMD
;
A
#
# COMPACT_ATOMS: atom_id res chain seq x y z
N MET A 1 -7.25 -2.74 18.54
CA MET A 1 -7.63 -1.85 17.44
C MET A 1 -6.57 -1.88 16.37
N TYR A 2 -6.96 -2.10 15.11
CA TYR A 2 -6.07 -2.03 13.95
C TYR A 2 -6.03 -0.62 13.36
N ARG A 3 -4.92 -0.34 12.65
CA ARG A 3 -4.78 0.82 11.78
C ARG A 3 -4.26 0.36 10.42
N LEU A 4 -4.89 0.85 9.35
CA LEU A 4 -4.42 0.68 8.00
C LEU A 4 -3.61 1.92 7.59
N TYR A 5 -2.29 1.77 7.52
CA TYR A 5 -1.40 2.79 6.98
C TYR A 5 -1.41 2.66 5.47
N VAL A 6 -1.61 3.78 4.76
CA VAL A 6 -1.79 3.74 3.29
C VAL A 6 -0.81 4.68 2.61
N ASP A 7 -0.15 4.16 1.58
CA ASP A 7 0.66 4.93 0.64
C ASP A 7 0.34 4.56 -0.81
N GLU A 8 0.73 5.43 -1.75
CA GLU A 8 0.44 5.28 -3.17
C GLU A 8 1.70 5.17 -4.03
N VAL A 9 1.56 4.44 -5.15
CA VAL A 9 2.56 4.41 -6.24
C VAL A 9 1.88 4.76 -7.55
N GLY A 10 2.45 5.72 -8.27
CA GLY A 10 1.91 6.26 -9.51
C GLY A 10 1.23 7.61 -9.32
N THR A 11 0.44 8.03 -10.28
CA THR A 11 -0.29 9.31 -10.30
C THR A 11 -1.75 9.09 -10.70
N ASP A 12 -2.65 9.94 -10.24
CA ASP A 12 -4.07 9.94 -10.60
C ASP A 12 -4.35 10.61 -11.96
N HIS A 13 -3.37 11.29 -12.56
CA HIS A 13 -3.53 11.94 -13.85
C HIS A 13 -3.82 10.92 -14.97
N LEU A 14 -4.68 11.33 -15.91
CA LEU A 14 -5.05 10.53 -17.09
C LEU A 14 -4.23 10.92 -18.32
N THR A 15 -3.06 11.52 -18.12
CA THR A 15 -2.09 11.88 -19.15
C THR A 15 -0.90 10.93 -19.15
N ASN A 16 -0.18 10.84 -20.28
CA ASN A 16 1.03 10.02 -20.42
C ASN A 16 0.81 8.52 -20.08
N LEU A 17 -0.35 7.98 -20.46
CA LEU A 17 -0.73 6.60 -20.15
C LEU A 17 0.05 5.53 -20.94
N ASN A 18 0.85 5.95 -21.91
CA ASN A 18 1.79 5.05 -22.61
C ASN A 18 3.07 4.80 -21.81
N ASP A 19 3.37 5.63 -20.81
CA ASP A 19 4.46 5.42 -19.87
C ASP A 19 3.92 4.70 -18.62
N ASP A 20 4.60 3.67 -18.17
CA ASP A 20 4.26 2.89 -16.98
C ASP A 20 4.05 3.76 -15.73
N LYS A 21 4.83 4.82 -15.56
CA LYS A 21 4.70 5.76 -14.43
C LYS A 21 3.39 6.54 -14.47
N GLY A 22 2.90 6.84 -15.67
CA GLY A 22 1.62 7.51 -15.89
C GLY A 22 0.44 6.54 -15.90
N ARG A 23 0.65 5.29 -16.37
CA ARG A 23 -0.41 4.31 -16.63
C ARG A 23 -0.98 3.67 -15.37
N TYR A 24 -0.13 3.27 -14.46
CA TYR A 24 -0.55 2.51 -13.26
C TYR A 24 -0.66 3.41 -12.03
N LEU A 25 -1.70 3.17 -11.24
CA LEU A 25 -1.84 3.74 -9.90
C LEU A 25 -2.20 2.61 -8.94
N SER A 26 -1.55 2.57 -7.78
CA SER A 26 -1.91 1.64 -6.71
C SER A 26 -1.97 2.33 -5.35
N LEU A 27 -2.85 1.82 -4.49
CA LEU A 27 -2.82 2.05 -3.06
C LEU A 27 -2.35 0.76 -2.37
N THR A 28 -1.38 0.88 -1.50
CA THR A 28 -0.94 -0.20 -0.62
C THR A 28 -1.31 0.17 0.81
N GLY A 29 -1.99 -0.74 1.49
CA GLY A 29 -2.35 -0.61 2.88
C GLY A 29 -1.63 -1.65 3.74
N VAL A 30 -1.03 -1.20 4.84
CA VAL A 30 -0.42 -2.04 5.88
C VAL A 30 -1.31 -2.02 7.10
N ALA A 31 -2.01 -3.13 7.36
CA ALA A 31 -2.88 -3.29 8.52
C ALA A 31 -2.10 -3.89 9.69
N MET A 32 -1.97 -3.16 10.80
CA MET A 32 -1.37 -3.66 12.04
C MET A 32 -2.10 -3.12 13.26
N THR A 33 -1.93 -3.78 14.40
CA THR A 33 -2.43 -3.23 15.66
C THR A 33 -1.62 -1.99 16.04
N ILE A 34 -2.26 -1.04 16.74
CA ILE A 34 -1.57 0.14 17.24
C ILE A 34 -0.44 -0.27 18.21
N ALA A 35 -0.64 -1.35 18.97
CA ALA A 35 0.39 -1.91 19.85
C ALA A 35 1.61 -2.38 19.06
N ASN A 36 1.42 -3.18 17.98
CA ASN A 36 2.55 -3.64 17.15
C ASN A 36 3.29 -2.48 16.48
N ALA A 37 2.57 -1.43 16.07
CA ALA A 37 3.21 -0.24 15.49
C ALA A 37 4.13 0.45 16.51
N ARG A 38 3.66 0.60 17.78
CA ARG A 38 4.38 1.29 18.85
C ARG A 38 5.46 0.42 19.49
N ASP A 39 5.13 -0.85 19.77
CA ASP A 39 5.96 -1.68 20.67
C ASP A 39 6.92 -2.60 19.90
N VAL A 40 6.70 -2.80 18.59
CA VAL A 40 7.52 -3.68 17.74
C VAL A 40 8.17 -2.90 16.60
N LEU A 41 7.38 -2.26 15.73
CA LEU A 41 7.89 -1.63 14.52
C LEU A 41 8.72 -0.38 14.82
N GLU A 42 8.20 0.53 15.63
CA GLU A 42 8.88 1.80 15.95
C GLU A 42 10.25 1.59 16.60
N PRO A 43 10.40 0.71 17.63
CA PRO A 43 11.70 0.38 18.18
C PRO A 43 12.64 -0.27 17.15
N ALA A 44 12.15 -1.18 16.30
CA ALA A 44 12.96 -1.84 15.29
C ALA A 44 13.51 -0.84 14.24
N LEU A 45 12.67 0.07 13.73
CA LEU A 45 13.13 1.12 12.81
C LEU A 45 14.10 2.10 13.49
N THR A 46 13.86 2.44 14.75
CA THR A 46 14.74 3.31 15.54
C THR A 46 16.12 2.69 15.73
N SER A 47 16.19 1.39 16.06
CA SER A 47 17.44 0.65 16.18
C SER A 47 18.24 0.66 14.87
N ILE A 48 17.57 0.35 13.74
CA ILE A 48 18.22 0.37 12.41
C ILE A 48 18.78 1.76 12.10
N LYS A 49 18.05 2.82 12.42
CA LYS A 49 18.50 4.20 12.20
C LYS A 49 19.71 4.54 13.07
N ALA A 50 19.65 4.22 14.36
CA ALA A 50 20.72 4.50 15.32
C ALA A 50 22.02 3.74 15.00
N GLU A 51 21.90 2.48 14.53
CA GLU A 51 23.06 1.64 14.26
C GLU A 51 23.76 1.95 12.91
N LEU A 52 22.98 2.37 11.92
CA LEU A 52 23.50 2.51 10.54
C LEU A 52 23.74 3.95 10.10
N PHE A 53 23.11 4.92 10.77
CA PHE A 53 23.18 6.31 10.32
C PHE A 53 23.51 7.26 11.46
N GLU A 54 24.47 8.13 11.20
CA GLU A 54 24.62 9.34 12.02
C GLU A 54 23.50 10.33 11.66
N HIS A 55 22.77 10.80 12.64
CA HIS A 55 21.72 11.79 12.44
C HIS A 55 21.56 12.66 13.70
N ASP A 56 21.10 13.88 13.45
CA ASP A 56 20.78 14.85 14.49
C ASP A 56 19.50 14.40 15.23
N PRO A 57 19.49 14.27 16.57
CA PRO A 57 18.30 13.91 17.32
C PRO A 57 17.14 14.91 17.13
N ASP A 58 17.44 16.19 16.88
CA ASP A 58 16.45 17.23 16.62
C ASP A 58 15.94 17.21 15.16
N SER A 59 16.58 16.42 14.30
CA SER A 59 16.20 16.20 12.89
C SER A 59 16.10 14.70 12.59
N PRO A 60 15.03 14.04 13.03
CA PRO A 60 14.93 12.59 12.99
C PRO A 60 14.97 12.07 11.54
N LEU A 61 15.78 11.03 11.34
CA LEU A 61 15.88 10.35 10.06
C LEU A 61 14.56 9.63 9.75
N ILE A 62 14.00 9.89 8.56
CA ILE A 62 12.73 9.28 8.13
C ILE A 62 13.01 8.38 6.93
N PHE A 63 12.76 7.08 7.07
CA PHE A 63 12.87 6.18 5.94
C PHE A 63 11.82 6.51 4.88
N HIS A 64 12.32 6.95 3.74
CA HIS A 64 11.52 7.25 2.57
C HIS A 64 12.20 6.66 1.33
N ARG A 65 11.48 5.81 0.66
CA ARG A 65 12.01 5.05 -0.47
C ARG A 65 12.68 5.95 -1.52
N LYS A 66 12.08 7.07 -1.87
CA LYS A 66 12.62 7.99 -2.88
C LYS A 66 13.97 8.59 -2.45
N ASP A 67 14.14 8.91 -1.18
CA ASP A 67 15.37 9.49 -0.66
C ASP A 67 16.47 8.42 -0.52
N ILE A 68 16.09 7.23 -0.06
CA ILE A 68 16.97 6.04 0.02
C ILE A 68 17.49 5.69 -1.37
N MET A 69 16.61 5.50 -2.35
CA MET A 69 16.99 5.16 -3.73
C MET A 69 17.77 6.26 -4.43
N GLY A 70 17.50 7.51 -4.09
CA GLY A 70 18.23 8.68 -4.58
C GLY A 70 19.60 8.89 -3.92
N GLY A 71 19.90 8.21 -2.82
CA GLY A 71 21.11 8.41 -2.03
C GLY A 71 21.23 9.86 -1.52
N ARG A 72 20.11 10.44 -1.06
CA ARG A 72 20.07 11.85 -0.61
C ARG A 72 20.39 11.98 0.87
N GLY A 73 21.10 13.05 1.23
CA GLY A 73 21.41 13.34 2.63
C GLY A 73 22.11 12.17 3.32
N ALA A 74 21.59 11.73 4.46
CA ALA A 74 22.13 10.61 5.23
C ALA A 74 22.19 9.28 4.45
N TYR A 75 21.42 9.14 3.38
CA TYR A 75 21.37 7.92 2.56
C TYR A 75 22.46 7.83 1.49
N ARG A 76 23.39 8.82 1.41
CA ARG A 76 24.45 8.83 0.40
C ARG A 76 25.27 7.54 0.40
N ARG A 77 25.58 7.01 1.60
CA ARG A 77 26.37 5.79 1.77
C ARG A 77 25.69 4.57 1.13
N ILE A 78 24.38 4.45 1.17
CA ILE A 78 23.64 3.35 0.50
C ILE A 78 23.92 3.30 -1.01
N ARG A 79 24.19 4.46 -1.63
CA ARG A 79 24.43 4.54 -3.07
C ARG A 79 25.86 4.22 -3.46
N ILE A 80 26.85 4.57 -2.62
CA ILE A 80 28.27 4.52 -2.97
C ILE A 80 29.01 3.34 -2.32
N ASP A 81 28.42 2.68 -1.33
CA ASP A 81 29.02 1.57 -0.58
C ASP A 81 28.10 0.34 -0.71
N PRO A 82 28.47 -0.64 -1.58
CA PRO A 82 27.66 -1.84 -1.81
C PRO A 82 27.51 -2.73 -0.58
N GLU A 83 28.53 -2.82 0.29
CA GLU A 83 28.48 -3.63 1.51
C GLU A 83 27.54 -3.01 2.53
N PHE A 84 27.62 -1.70 2.70
CA PHE A 84 26.67 -0.96 3.55
C PHE A 84 25.24 -1.11 3.05
N ARG A 85 25.04 -1.02 1.73
CA ARG A 85 23.73 -1.25 1.13
C ARG A 85 23.20 -2.65 1.41
N ALA A 86 24.02 -3.67 1.24
CA ALA A 86 23.62 -5.06 1.52
C ALA A 86 23.24 -5.24 3.00
N SER A 87 24.00 -4.65 3.91
CA SER A 87 23.69 -4.65 5.35
C SER A 87 22.38 -3.94 5.66
N PHE A 88 22.16 -2.75 5.08
CA PHE A 88 20.91 -1.99 5.23
C PHE A 88 19.70 -2.79 4.69
N ASP A 89 19.81 -3.30 3.46
CA ASP A 89 18.75 -4.08 2.82
C ASP A 89 18.39 -5.32 3.66
N ALA A 90 19.39 -6.04 4.18
CA ALA A 90 19.17 -7.21 5.03
C ALA A 90 18.45 -6.86 6.34
N ARG A 91 18.81 -5.75 7.00
CA ARG A 91 18.18 -5.27 8.22
C ARG A 91 16.71 -4.87 7.98
N ILE A 92 16.44 -4.18 6.89
CA ILE A 92 15.08 -3.78 6.50
C ILE A 92 14.22 -5.00 6.17
N VAL A 93 14.77 -5.97 5.43
CA VAL A 93 14.07 -7.22 5.09
C VAL A 93 13.76 -8.04 6.35
N ALA A 94 14.70 -8.14 7.29
CA ALA A 94 14.47 -8.80 8.58
C ALA A 94 13.36 -8.10 9.38
N CYS A 95 13.40 -6.76 9.47
CA CYS A 95 12.35 -5.98 10.13
C CYS A 95 10.97 -6.23 9.48
N PHE A 96 10.88 -6.34 8.15
CA PHE A 96 9.64 -6.65 7.46
C PHE A 96 9.15 -8.08 7.76
N SER A 97 10.06 -9.04 7.85
CA SER A 97 9.71 -10.42 8.18
C SER A 97 9.17 -10.54 9.60
N ASP A 98 9.83 -9.92 10.56
CA ASP A 98 9.59 -10.12 11.99
C ASP A 98 8.42 -9.30 12.53
N THR A 99 8.13 -8.14 11.94
CA THR A 99 7.03 -7.27 12.37
C THR A 99 5.67 -7.90 12.04
N PRO A 100 4.72 -8.00 12.99
CA PRO A 100 3.37 -8.52 12.71
C PRO A 100 2.49 -7.48 12.01
N TYR A 101 2.18 -7.69 10.74
CA TYR A 101 1.24 -6.88 9.94
C TYR A 101 0.66 -7.71 8.79
N VAL A 102 -0.37 -7.16 8.15
CA VAL A 102 -0.98 -7.71 6.92
C VAL A 102 -1.02 -6.65 5.84
N VAL A 103 -0.80 -7.02 4.59
CA VAL A 103 -0.79 -6.11 3.44
C VAL A 103 -1.99 -6.33 2.54
N ILE A 104 -2.58 -5.23 2.10
CA ILE A 104 -3.64 -5.18 1.09
C ILE A 104 -3.21 -4.17 0.01
N THR A 105 -3.20 -4.59 -1.26
CA THR A 105 -2.84 -3.71 -2.37
C THR A 105 -3.93 -3.70 -3.44
N ALA A 106 -4.39 -2.50 -3.78
CA ALA A 106 -5.28 -2.26 -4.91
C ALA A 106 -4.51 -1.55 -6.04
N LEU A 107 -4.60 -2.03 -7.27
CA LEU A 107 -3.93 -1.46 -8.44
C LEU A 107 -4.90 -1.28 -9.59
N VAL A 108 -4.75 -0.17 -10.33
CA VAL A 108 -5.53 0.11 -11.54
C VAL A 108 -4.61 0.37 -12.74
N ASP A 109 -4.91 -0.27 -13.87
CA ASP A 109 -4.41 0.10 -15.20
C ASP A 109 -5.35 1.13 -15.82
N LYS A 110 -4.98 2.40 -15.74
CA LYS A 110 -5.81 3.52 -16.21
C LYS A 110 -6.03 3.51 -17.71
N LEU A 111 -5.03 3.09 -18.49
CA LEU A 111 -5.16 3.00 -19.96
C LEU A 111 -6.25 2.01 -20.36
N TRP A 112 -6.30 0.87 -19.67
CA TRP A 112 -7.33 -0.13 -19.93
C TRP A 112 -8.69 0.35 -19.43
N MET A 113 -8.74 0.95 -18.25
CA MET A 113 -9.99 1.41 -17.64
C MET A 113 -10.68 2.50 -18.46
N LEU A 114 -9.93 3.39 -19.12
CA LEU A 114 -10.49 4.41 -20.01
C LEU A 114 -11.24 3.83 -21.22
N LYS A 115 -11.00 2.56 -21.56
CA LYS A 115 -11.75 1.84 -22.59
C LYS A 115 -13.08 1.29 -22.09
N GLN A 116 -13.35 1.38 -20.78
CA GLN A 116 -14.59 0.90 -20.18
C GLN A 116 -15.61 2.03 -20.10
N THR A 117 -16.87 1.73 -20.45
CA THR A 117 -17.96 2.73 -20.50
C THR A 117 -18.27 3.40 -19.16
N HIS A 118 -17.95 2.74 -18.03
CA HIS A 118 -18.26 3.25 -16.67
C HIS A 118 -17.10 4.02 -16.03
N TRP A 119 -15.94 4.08 -16.68
CA TRP A 119 -14.74 4.65 -16.08
C TRP A 119 -14.74 6.18 -16.06
N SER A 120 -15.25 6.82 -17.09
CA SER A 120 -15.27 8.28 -17.26
C SER A 120 -16.01 9.03 -16.13
N GLU A 121 -16.82 8.33 -15.37
CA GLU A 121 -17.63 8.91 -14.29
C GLU A 121 -16.90 8.95 -12.93
N ARG A 122 -15.74 8.30 -12.80
CA ARG A 122 -15.05 8.16 -11.52
C ARG A 122 -13.56 8.44 -11.63
N GLN A 123 -13.04 9.20 -10.66
CA GLN A 123 -11.59 9.36 -10.47
C GLN A 123 -10.94 8.03 -10.06
N PRO A 124 -9.66 7.76 -10.45
CA PRO A 124 -8.94 6.53 -10.09
C PRO A 124 -8.96 6.21 -8.59
N TYR A 125 -8.89 7.22 -7.72
CA TYR A 125 -8.96 7.06 -6.28
C TYR A 125 -10.28 6.45 -5.78
N HIS A 126 -11.41 6.69 -6.46
CA HIS A 126 -12.68 6.10 -6.05
C HIS A 126 -12.65 4.58 -6.18
N TRP A 127 -12.11 4.05 -7.27
CA TRP A 127 -11.98 2.62 -7.49
C TRP A 127 -11.03 1.96 -6.49
N LEU A 128 -9.87 2.60 -6.29
CA LEU A 128 -8.86 2.08 -5.38
C LEU A 128 -9.31 2.13 -3.93
N MET A 129 -9.96 3.23 -3.51
CA MET A 129 -10.48 3.38 -2.16
C MET A 129 -11.65 2.42 -1.90
N GLU A 130 -12.53 2.20 -2.88
CA GLU A 130 -13.62 1.22 -2.79
C GLU A 130 -13.05 -0.18 -2.50
N ILE A 131 -12.05 -0.61 -3.29
CA ILE A 131 -11.38 -1.89 -3.07
C ILE A 131 -10.70 -1.94 -1.69
N MET A 132 -9.97 -0.88 -1.33
CA MET A 132 -9.21 -0.83 -0.09
C MET A 132 -10.12 -0.91 1.14
N VAL A 133 -11.18 -0.12 1.18
CA VAL A 133 -12.18 -0.13 2.26
C VAL A 133 -12.88 -1.47 2.36
N GLU A 134 -13.31 -2.04 1.21
CA GLU A 134 -13.96 -3.35 1.16
C GLU A 134 -13.07 -4.46 1.75
N LYS A 135 -11.82 -4.53 1.29
CA LYS A 135 -10.90 -5.58 1.75
C LYS A 135 -10.52 -5.40 3.21
N TYR A 136 -10.31 -4.15 3.63
CA TYR A 136 -10.00 -3.87 5.03
C TYR A 136 -11.18 -4.13 5.96
N ALA A 137 -12.41 -3.77 5.58
CA ALA A 137 -13.60 -4.11 6.36
C ALA A 137 -13.77 -5.64 6.51
N GLN A 138 -13.64 -6.39 5.41
CA GLN A 138 -13.67 -7.86 5.43
C GLN A 138 -12.56 -8.45 6.31
N PHE A 139 -11.35 -7.88 6.29
CA PHE A 139 -10.25 -8.27 7.17
C PHE A 139 -10.61 -8.03 8.64
N LEU A 140 -11.15 -6.87 8.98
CA LEU A 140 -11.54 -6.53 10.35
C LEU A 140 -12.66 -7.44 10.87
N GLU A 141 -13.67 -7.73 10.05
CA GLU A 141 -14.76 -8.66 10.41
C GLU A 141 -14.22 -10.07 10.72
N ARG A 142 -13.36 -10.61 9.85
CA ARG A 142 -12.77 -11.94 10.07
C ARG A 142 -11.96 -12.03 11.37
N ASN A 143 -11.29 -10.92 11.73
CA ASN A 143 -10.50 -10.82 12.95
C ASN A 143 -11.30 -10.35 14.18
N LYS A 144 -12.64 -10.16 14.05
CA LYS A 144 -13.51 -9.61 15.10
C LYS A 144 -12.93 -8.34 15.71
N ALA A 145 -12.43 -7.46 14.86
CA ALA A 145 -11.67 -6.27 15.23
C ALA A 145 -12.29 -4.99 14.66
N ILE A 146 -11.86 -3.87 15.19
CA ILE A 146 -12.19 -2.54 14.69
C ILE A 146 -10.90 -1.82 14.24
N GLY A 147 -11.03 -0.91 13.27
CA GLY A 147 -9.89 -0.20 12.75
C GLY A 147 -10.18 1.20 12.22
N ASP A 148 -9.12 1.92 11.90
CA ASP A 148 -9.13 3.20 11.19
C ASP A 148 -8.16 3.18 10.01
N ILE A 149 -8.20 4.21 9.15
CA ILE A 149 -7.29 4.37 8.01
C ILE A 149 -6.49 5.64 8.18
N MET A 150 -5.16 5.52 8.00
CA MET A 150 -4.19 6.60 8.09
C MET A 150 -3.36 6.67 6.81
N PRO A 151 -3.72 7.52 5.83
CA PRO A 151 -2.88 7.74 4.66
C PRO A 151 -1.78 8.76 4.93
N GLU A 152 -0.68 8.67 4.17
CA GLU A 152 0.28 9.76 4.06
C GLU A 152 -0.39 10.95 3.35
N SER A 153 -0.22 12.17 3.90
CA SER A 153 -0.77 13.40 3.32
C SER A 153 -0.02 13.78 2.05
N ARG A 154 -0.77 13.99 0.98
CA ARG A 154 -0.31 14.50 -0.32
C ARG A 154 -0.74 15.95 -0.55
N GLN A 155 -1.05 16.67 0.54
CA GLN A 155 -1.50 18.06 0.55
C GLN A 155 -2.69 18.32 -0.41
N GLY A 156 -2.46 18.74 -1.64
CA GLY A 156 -3.53 19.07 -2.59
C GLY A 156 -4.45 17.90 -3.03
N LYS A 157 -4.11 16.65 -2.70
CA LYS A 157 -4.89 15.45 -3.10
C LYS A 157 -5.65 14.79 -1.95
N ASP A 158 -5.41 15.21 -0.72
CA ASP A 158 -6.06 14.65 0.46
C ASP A 158 -7.58 14.72 0.36
N GLY A 159 -8.11 15.82 -0.20
CA GLY A 159 -9.54 16.01 -0.44
C GLY A 159 -10.16 14.98 -1.39
N LEU A 160 -9.44 14.57 -2.44
CA LEU A 160 -9.92 13.55 -3.38
C LEU A 160 -10.02 12.17 -2.71
N LEU A 161 -9.01 11.81 -1.93
CA LEU A 161 -8.99 10.54 -1.20
C LEU A 161 -10.05 10.51 -0.09
N GLN A 162 -10.24 11.63 0.61
CA GLN A 162 -11.28 11.81 1.62
C GLN A 162 -12.68 11.67 1.00
N ALA A 163 -12.95 12.35 -0.11
CA ALA A 163 -14.23 12.27 -0.81
C ALA A 163 -14.53 10.84 -1.30
N ALA A 164 -13.53 10.14 -1.81
CA ALA A 164 -13.65 8.73 -2.21
C ALA A 164 -14.03 7.85 -1.01
N TYR A 165 -13.37 8.03 0.13
CA TYR A 165 -13.65 7.31 1.37
C TYR A 165 -15.07 7.56 1.89
N GLU A 166 -15.50 8.82 1.93
CA GLU A 166 -16.86 9.20 2.38
C GLU A 166 -17.94 8.62 1.48
N ALA A 167 -17.69 8.62 0.16
CA ALA A 167 -18.63 8.03 -0.79
C ALA A 167 -18.81 6.52 -0.57
N VAL A 168 -17.70 5.80 -0.31
CA VAL A 168 -17.75 4.35 -0.01
C VAL A 168 -18.46 4.10 1.31
N ARG A 169 -18.14 4.85 2.35
CA ARG A 169 -18.82 4.71 3.65
C ARG A 169 -20.33 4.93 3.58
N LYS A 170 -20.77 5.88 2.75
CA LYS A 170 -22.20 6.20 2.59
C LYS A 170 -22.96 5.15 1.79
N ARG A 171 -22.33 4.57 0.76
CA ARG A 171 -23.02 3.69 -0.19
C ARG A 171 -22.73 2.20 0.04
N GLY A 172 -21.66 1.89 0.76
CA GLY A 172 -21.08 0.55 0.74
C GLY A 172 -20.35 0.24 -0.56
N THR A 173 -20.04 -1.04 -0.75
CA THR A 173 -19.45 -1.62 -1.96
C THR A 173 -20.38 -2.73 -2.49
N GLN A 174 -20.00 -3.37 -3.58
CA GLN A 174 -20.72 -4.53 -4.11
C GLN A 174 -20.84 -5.69 -3.09
N PHE A 175 -19.87 -5.84 -2.19
CA PHE A 175 -19.75 -7.01 -1.30
C PHE A 175 -19.86 -6.69 0.18
N VAL A 176 -19.80 -5.40 0.56
CA VAL A 176 -19.89 -4.94 1.95
C VAL A 176 -20.75 -3.69 1.98
N ASP A 177 -21.90 -3.76 2.62
CA ASP A 177 -22.81 -2.62 2.77
C ASP A 177 -22.28 -1.58 3.74
N ALA A 178 -22.93 -0.40 3.78
CA ALA A 178 -22.52 0.74 4.59
C ALA A 178 -22.55 0.44 6.10
N ASP A 179 -23.52 -0.34 6.57
CA ASP A 179 -23.67 -0.66 7.99
C ASP A 179 -22.55 -1.60 8.47
N ARG A 180 -22.20 -2.58 7.65
CA ARG A 180 -21.05 -3.46 7.93
C ARG A 180 -19.74 -2.66 7.97
N ILE A 181 -19.53 -1.74 7.02
CA ILE A 181 -18.35 -0.85 7.04
C ILE A 181 -18.36 -0.04 8.34
N ALA A 182 -19.49 0.57 8.71
CA ALA A 182 -19.61 1.40 9.90
C ALA A 182 -19.37 0.61 11.20
N SER A 183 -19.76 -0.66 11.24
CA SER A 183 -19.61 -1.51 12.44
C SER A 183 -18.15 -1.80 12.78
N VAL A 184 -17.26 -1.90 11.79
CA VAL A 184 -15.84 -2.27 11.99
C VAL A 184 -14.88 -1.10 11.81
N MET A 185 -15.25 -0.07 11.05
CA MET A 185 -14.36 1.07 10.76
C MET A 185 -14.70 2.29 11.61
N ARG A 186 -13.81 2.61 12.53
CA ARG A 186 -13.90 3.79 13.40
C ARG A 186 -13.52 5.06 12.62
N GLY A 187 -14.31 6.11 12.82
CA GLY A 187 -14.06 7.43 12.24
C GLY A 187 -14.69 7.62 10.86
N SER A 188 -15.36 8.76 10.70
CA SER A 188 -15.99 9.21 9.45
C SER A 188 -14.97 9.81 8.48
N LYS A 189 -13.76 10.11 8.94
CA LYS A 189 -12.69 10.76 8.17
C LYS A 189 -11.40 9.94 8.22
N LEU A 190 -10.61 10.05 7.16
CA LEU A 190 -9.25 9.55 7.09
C LEU A 190 -8.35 10.35 8.03
N LYS A 191 -7.35 9.69 8.61
CA LYS A 191 -6.38 10.31 9.53
C LYS A 191 -5.09 10.68 8.81
N PHE A 192 -5.11 11.66 7.95
CA PHE A 192 -3.92 12.09 7.22
C PHE A 192 -2.78 12.47 8.16
N ARG A 193 -1.57 12.03 7.82
CA ARG A 193 -0.33 12.38 8.51
C ARG A 193 0.72 12.85 7.51
N LYS A 194 1.39 13.94 7.86
CA LYS A 194 2.53 14.41 7.07
C LYS A 194 3.72 13.49 7.28
N LYS A 195 4.55 13.38 6.25
CA LYS A 195 5.78 12.62 6.32
C LYS A 195 6.70 13.04 7.46
N THR A 196 6.79 14.35 7.71
CA THR A 196 7.59 14.94 8.79
C THR A 196 7.17 14.49 10.20
N GLU A 197 5.99 13.90 10.35
CA GLU A 197 5.52 13.33 11.63
C GLU A 197 6.17 11.97 11.96
N ASN A 198 7.06 11.46 11.11
CA ASN A 198 7.91 10.28 11.33
C ASN A 198 7.14 9.01 11.77
N SER A 199 5.91 8.83 11.27
CA SER A 199 5.10 7.66 11.62
C SER A 199 5.75 6.35 11.14
N ALA A 200 6.07 5.45 12.07
CA ALA A 200 6.69 4.15 11.75
C ALA A 200 5.86 3.32 10.77
N GLY A 201 4.52 3.27 10.95
CA GLY A 201 3.63 2.52 10.07
C GLY A 201 3.58 3.09 8.64
N LEU A 202 3.67 4.42 8.48
CA LEU A 202 3.73 5.04 7.15
C LEU A 202 5.09 4.81 6.49
N GLN A 203 6.20 4.83 7.23
CA GLN A 203 7.52 4.47 6.70
C GLN A 203 7.55 3.02 6.20
N LEU A 204 7.02 2.08 6.98
CA LEU A 204 6.86 0.69 6.54
C LEU A 204 6.02 0.61 5.26
N CYS A 205 4.90 1.32 5.21
CA CYS A 205 4.01 1.32 4.05
C CYS A 205 4.70 1.87 2.79
N ASP A 206 5.41 3.00 2.88
CA ASP A 206 6.18 3.60 1.77
C ASP A 206 7.24 2.64 1.22
N LEU A 207 7.96 1.94 2.09
CA LEU A 207 8.97 0.97 1.68
C LEU A 207 8.37 -0.28 1.02
N LEU A 208 7.18 -0.70 1.42
CA LEU A 208 6.46 -1.85 0.87
C LEU A 208 5.64 -1.52 -0.39
N ALA A 209 5.18 -0.28 -0.53
CA ALA A 209 4.23 0.11 -1.58
C ALA A 209 4.78 -0.15 -2.99
N HIS A 210 6.03 0.23 -3.27
CA HIS A 210 6.61 0.01 -4.61
C HIS A 210 6.91 -1.47 -4.90
N PRO A 211 7.53 -2.28 -4.03
CA PRO A 211 7.66 -3.72 -4.25
C PRO A 211 6.29 -4.39 -4.49
N SER A 212 5.27 -4.05 -3.70
CA SER A 212 3.92 -4.57 -3.87
C SER A 212 3.30 -4.15 -5.21
N HIS A 213 3.46 -2.90 -5.63
CA HIS A 213 3.04 -2.41 -6.95
C HIS A 213 3.67 -3.23 -8.08
N MET A 214 4.99 -3.43 -8.03
CA MET A 214 5.72 -4.22 -9.04
C MET A 214 5.28 -5.70 -9.03
N PHE A 215 5.03 -6.26 -7.85
CA PHE A 215 4.51 -7.60 -7.71
C PHE A 215 3.13 -7.77 -8.37
N VAL A 216 2.19 -6.86 -8.10
CA VAL A 216 0.83 -6.93 -8.68
C VAL A 216 0.89 -6.76 -10.19
N ARG A 217 1.70 -5.86 -10.73
CA ARG A 217 1.90 -5.73 -12.18
C ARG A 217 2.46 -7.01 -12.80
N HIS A 218 3.41 -7.65 -12.14
CA HIS A 218 3.91 -8.96 -12.59
C HIS A 218 2.80 -10.03 -12.61
N LYS A 219 1.93 -10.05 -11.60
CA LYS A 219 0.76 -10.94 -11.56
C LYS A 219 -0.30 -10.62 -12.63
N MET A 220 -0.29 -9.42 -13.19
CA MET A 220 -1.07 -9.04 -14.36
C MET A 220 -0.45 -9.52 -15.68
N GLY A 221 0.76 -10.09 -15.66
CA GLY A 221 1.47 -10.56 -16.85
C GLY A 221 2.41 -9.52 -17.48
N HIS A 222 2.66 -8.40 -16.79
CA HIS A 222 3.61 -7.40 -17.30
C HIS A 222 5.06 -7.81 -16.99
N ASP A 223 5.94 -7.56 -17.95
CA ASP A 223 7.38 -7.62 -17.70
C ASP A 223 7.80 -6.40 -16.88
N VAL A 224 8.24 -6.66 -15.65
CA VAL A 224 8.65 -5.62 -14.69
C VAL A 224 10.02 -5.95 -14.10
N ASN A 225 10.94 -5.01 -14.20
CA ASN A 225 12.25 -5.16 -13.59
C ASN A 225 12.15 -5.05 -12.06
N ARG A 226 12.52 -6.13 -11.37
CA ARG A 226 12.53 -6.24 -9.91
C ARG A 226 13.92 -6.59 -9.45
N GLY A 227 14.67 -5.59 -8.97
CA GLY A 227 16.00 -5.84 -8.39
C GLY A 227 15.93 -6.72 -7.14
N PRO A 228 17.11 -7.18 -6.62
CA PRO A 228 17.18 -8.16 -5.52
C PRO A 228 16.39 -7.78 -4.27
N PHE A 229 16.47 -6.54 -3.81
CA PHE A 229 15.67 -6.05 -2.67
C PHE A 229 14.16 -6.19 -2.93
N CYS A 230 13.70 -5.76 -4.13
CA CYS A 230 12.29 -5.87 -4.50
C CYS A 230 11.81 -7.34 -4.53
N LEU A 231 12.64 -8.25 -5.04
CA LEU A 231 12.33 -9.69 -5.06
C LEU A 231 12.21 -10.24 -3.63
N GLY A 232 13.16 -9.94 -2.74
CA GLY A 232 13.11 -10.36 -1.35
C GLY A 232 11.86 -9.85 -0.61
N VAL A 233 11.49 -8.59 -0.84
CA VAL A 233 10.24 -8.05 -0.29
C VAL A 233 9.01 -8.73 -0.89
N CYS A 234 8.99 -8.99 -2.21
CA CYS A 234 7.89 -9.71 -2.87
C CYS A 234 7.70 -11.11 -2.28
N ASP A 235 8.78 -11.81 -1.95
CA ASP A 235 8.72 -13.14 -1.34
C ASP A 235 8.11 -13.09 0.07
N ILE A 236 8.49 -12.10 0.88
CA ILE A 236 7.87 -11.88 2.20
C ILE A 236 6.37 -11.56 2.04
N LEU A 237 6.03 -10.66 1.12
CA LEU A 237 4.64 -10.31 0.84
C LEU A 237 3.84 -11.55 0.44
N TRP A 238 4.35 -12.34 -0.51
CA TRP A 238 3.67 -13.51 -1.05
C TRP A 238 3.52 -14.61 0.00
N ASN A 239 4.56 -14.92 0.72
CA ASN A 239 4.55 -16.08 1.62
C ASN A 239 3.88 -15.79 2.96
N VAL A 240 3.95 -14.55 3.47
CA VAL A 240 3.59 -14.25 4.87
C VAL A 240 2.65 -13.07 5.04
N LYS A 241 2.82 -11.97 4.28
CA LYS A 241 2.22 -10.68 4.67
C LYS A 241 0.94 -10.30 3.94
N TYR A 242 0.72 -10.76 2.72
CA TYR A 242 -0.55 -10.49 2.06
C TYR A 242 -1.72 -11.16 2.79
N ASP A 243 -2.85 -10.45 2.90
CA ASP A 243 -4.10 -11.02 3.38
C ASP A 243 -4.53 -12.22 2.52
N ARG A 244 -5.13 -13.21 3.17
CA ARG A 244 -5.48 -14.49 2.54
C ARG A 244 -6.90 -14.91 2.85
N SER A 245 -7.47 -15.63 1.91
CA SER A 245 -8.71 -16.38 2.14
C SER A 245 -8.53 -17.37 3.28
N PRO A 246 -9.39 -17.35 4.29
CA PRO A 246 -9.34 -18.36 5.38
C PRO A 246 -9.73 -19.75 4.91
N TYR A 247 -10.37 -19.87 3.74
CA TYR A 247 -10.87 -21.15 3.23
C TYR A 247 -9.86 -21.92 2.38
N ASN A 248 -9.05 -21.21 1.59
CA ASN A 248 -8.16 -21.85 0.61
C ASN A 248 -6.81 -21.16 0.45
N GLY A 249 -6.46 -20.21 1.31
CA GLY A 249 -5.18 -19.49 1.29
C GLY A 249 -4.97 -18.55 0.10
N ARG A 250 -5.98 -18.34 -0.77
CA ARG A 250 -5.86 -17.49 -1.95
C ARG A 250 -5.59 -16.05 -1.58
N ILE A 251 -4.59 -15.44 -2.22
CA ILE A 251 -4.19 -14.03 -2.00
C ILE A 251 -4.94 -13.09 -2.93
N LYS A 252 -5.10 -13.44 -4.23
CA LYS A 252 -5.85 -12.61 -5.18
C LYS A 252 -7.30 -12.43 -4.70
N GLY A 253 -7.73 -11.18 -4.57
CA GLY A 253 -9.04 -10.80 -4.03
C GLY A 253 -9.07 -10.58 -2.52
N TYR A 254 -7.97 -10.83 -1.82
CA TYR A 254 -7.74 -10.57 -0.39
C TYR A 254 -6.55 -9.62 -0.22
N GLY A 255 -5.32 -10.12 -0.34
CA GLY A 255 -4.09 -9.37 -0.19
C GLY A 255 -3.77 -8.46 -1.38
N TYR A 256 -4.23 -8.80 -2.58
CA TYR A 256 -4.21 -7.85 -3.68
C TYR A 256 -5.40 -7.99 -4.62
N LYS A 257 -5.78 -6.88 -5.24
CA LYS A 257 -6.74 -6.81 -6.34
C LYS A 257 -6.25 -5.81 -7.38
N HIS A 258 -6.43 -6.13 -8.65
CA HIS A 258 -6.14 -5.21 -9.74
C HIS A 258 -7.36 -5.01 -10.64
N LEU A 259 -7.42 -3.86 -11.28
CA LEU A 259 -8.38 -3.54 -12.33
C LEU A 259 -7.61 -3.28 -13.63
N PRO A 260 -7.99 -3.92 -14.74
CA PRO A 260 -9.09 -4.89 -14.87
C PRO A 260 -8.81 -6.19 -14.13
N ASP A 261 -9.88 -6.86 -13.72
CA ASP A 261 -9.77 -8.27 -13.32
C ASP A 261 -9.92 -9.13 -14.59
N THR A 262 -8.81 -9.54 -15.19
CA THR A 262 -8.75 -10.25 -16.46
C THR A 262 -9.55 -11.55 -16.50
N GLN A 263 -9.80 -12.18 -15.35
CA GLN A 263 -10.67 -13.36 -15.29
C GLN A 263 -12.16 -13.02 -15.51
N ARG A 264 -12.59 -11.81 -15.13
CA ARG A 264 -13.96 -11.33 -15.42
C ARG A 264 -14.10 -10.79 -16.85
N ALA A 265 -13.04 -10.19 -17.39
CA ALA A 265 -13.07 -9.67 -18.76
C ALA A 265 -13.17 -10.78 -19.83
N ALA A 266 -12.58 -11.94 -19.56
CA ALA A 266 -12.72 -13.09 -20.47
C ALA A 266 -14.14 -13.70 -20.46
N ASN A 267 -14.90 -13.52 -19.35
CA ASN A 267 -16.29 -14.00 -19.24
C ASN A 267 -17.32 -12.94 -19.66
N ALA A 268 -16.88 -11.73 -19.99
CA ALA A 268 -17.72 -10.62 -20.44
C ALA A 268 -17.57 -10.33 -21.96
N ALA A 269 -17.01 -11.27 -22.73
CA ALA A 269 -17.08 -11.20 -24.17
C ALA A 269 -18.57 -11.25 -24.58
N PRO A 270 -19.03 -10.38 -25.51
CA PRO A 270 -20.41 -10.40 -25.95
C PRO A 270 -20.72 -11.78 -26.49
N MET A 271 -21.84 -12.35 -26.05
CA MET A 271 -22.49 -13.42 -26.82
C MET A 271 -23.03 -12.74 -28.06
N ASP A 272 -22.46 -13.11 -29.20
CA ASP A 272 -22.96 -12.77 -30.56
C ASP A 272 -24.39 -13.30 -30.73
#